data_c77ff8739f40ee32cdf4187573613715
#
_entry.id   c77ff8739f40ee32cdf4187573613715
#
_cell.length_a   1.000
_cell.length_b   1.000
_cell.length_c   1.000
_cell.angle_alpha   90.00
_cell.angle_beta   90.00
_cell.angle_gamma   90.00
#
_symmetry.space_group_name_H-M   'P 1'
#
loop_
_entity.id
_entity.type
_entity.pdbx_description
1 polymer ?
#
loop_
_entity_poly.entity_id
_entity_poly.type
_entity_poly.pdbx_seq_one_letter_code
_entity_poly.pdbx_strand_id
1 'polypeptide(L)'
;MEESLMILAIDIGNTNIVLGCLKSGENVRFVERLSTDRKKTILEYAIGIKNVLEIYHINANALEGAIISSVVPQLTNIISEAVEKVTKHHPLIVGPGVKNGLKIKMD
;
A
#
# COMPACT_ATOMS: atom_id res chain seq x y z
N MET A 1 8.50 -26.63 2.71
CA MET A 1 7.71 -25.53 3.27
C MET A 1 7.71 -24.36 2.34
N GLU A 2 6.56 -23.96 1.94
CA GLU A 2 6.44 -22.85 1.02
C GLU A 2 6.34 -21.56 1.73
N GLU A 3 7.04 -20.58 1.20
CA GLU A 3 6.90 -19.24 1.74
C GLU A 3 5.94 -18.48 0.90
N SER A 4 4.99 -17.85 1.54
CA SER A 4 4.03 -17.02 0.84
C SER A 4 4.58 -15.62 0.73
N LEU A 5 4.55 -15.07 -0.47
CA LEU A 5 4.87 -13.68 -0.67
C LEU A 5 3.69 -12.85 -0.18
N MET A 6 3.98 -11.81 0.56
CA MET A 6 2.95 -10.91 1.04
C MET A 6 3.33 -9.51 0.60
N ILE A 7 2.44 -8.85 -0.11
CA ILE A 7 2.69 -7.56 -0.74
C ILE A 7 1.65 -6.55 -0.26
N LEU A 8 2.10 -5.36 0.08
CA LEU A 8 1.20 -4.27 0.40
C LEU A 8 0.87 -3.52 -0.89
N ALA A 9 -0.40 -3.38 -1.19
CA ALA A 9 -0.83 -2.68 -2.38
C ALA A 9 -1.59 -1.42 -1.98
N ILE A 10 -1.25 -0.29 -2.59
CA ILE A 10 -1.83 0.99 -2.25
C ILE A 10 -2.28 1.69 -3.51
N ASP A 11 -3.51 2.18 -3.50
CA ASP A 11 -4.08 2.92 -4.60
C ASP A 11 -4.43 4.31 -4.09
N ILE A 12 -3.75 5.33 -4.61
CA ILE A 12 -3.93 6.70 -4.14
C ILE A 12 -4.91 7.40 -5.07
N GLY A 13 -6.12 7.61 -4.58
CA GLY A 13 -7.15 8.31 -5.31
C GLY A 13 -7.37 9.71 -4.77
N ASN A 14 -8.21 10.46 -5.45
CA ASN A 14 -8.45 11.86 -5.08
C ASN A 14 -9.18 11.99 -3.75
N THR A 15 -9.99 11.04 -3.39
CA THR A 15 -10.77 11.09 -2.17
C THR A 15 -10.30 10.10 -1.13
N ASN A 16 -9.91 8.92 -1.57
CA ASN A 16 -9.50 7.86 -0.67
C ASN A 16 -8.21 7.22 -1.12
N ILE A 17 -7.46 6.76 -0.15
CA ILE A 17 -6.29 5.93 -0.37
C ILE A 17 -6.68 4.54 0.07
N VAL A 18 -6.64 3.58 -0.84
CA VAL A 18 -7.05 2.21 -0.55
C VAL A 18 -5.82 1.37 -0.33
N LEU A 19 -5.79 0.65 0.79
CA LEU A 19 -4.70 -0.25 1.11
C LEU A 19 -5.23 -1.68 1.12
N GLY A 20 -4.41 -2.58 0.63
CA GLY A 20 -4.73 -3.99 0.72
C GLY A 20 -3.47 -4.79 0.88
N CYS A 21 -3.61 -5.99 1.38
CA CYS A 21 -2.49 -6.89 1.54
C CYS A 21 -2.77 -8.13 0.71
N LEU A 22 -1.87 -8.41 -0.22
CA LEU A 22 -2.00 -9.54 -1.12
C LEU A 22 -1.04 -10.63 -0.67
N LYS A 23 -1.54 -11.84 -0.59
CA LYS A 23 -0.71 -12.98 -0.24
C LYS A 23 -0.78 -13.98 -1.37
N SER A 24 0.39 -14.43 -1.83
CA SER A 24 0.44 -15.29 -3.00
C SER A 24 -0.39 -16.55 -2.76
N GLY A 25 -1.14 -16.95 -3.77
CA GLY A 25 -1.97 -18.13 -3.68
C GLY A 25 -3.23 -17.95 -2.88
N GLU A 26 -3.52 -16.74 -2.44
CA GLU A 26 -4.70 -16.50 -1.64
C GLU A 26 -5.36 -15.21 -2.06
N ASN A 27 -6.54 -14.97 -1.49
CA ASN A 27 -7.24 -13.74 -1.76
C ASN A 27 -6.62 -12.60 -0.99
N VAL A 28 -7.11 -11.40 -1.26
CA VAL A 28 -6.71 -10.22 -0.53
C VAL A 28 -7.01 -10.41 0.95
N ARG A 29 -6.00 -10.15 1.80
CA ARG A 29 -6.15 -10.34 3.24
C ARG A 29 -7.04 -9.29 3.86
N PHE A 30 -6.96 -8.07 3.37
CA PHE A 30 -7.82 -6.99 3.84
C PHE A 30 -7.86 -5.90 2.79
N VAL A 31 -8.87 -5.04 2.90
CA VAL A 31 -8.94 -3.81 2.14
C VAL A 31 -9.37 -2.73 3.12
N GLU A 32 -8.64 -1.66 3.16
CA GLU A 32 -8.93 -0.57 4.07
C GLU A 32 -8.74 0.76 3.37
N ARG A 33 -9.39 1.81 3.86
CA ARG A 33 -9.29 3.13 3.26
C ARG A 33 -8.82 4.14 4.27
N LEU A 34 -7.99 5.04 3.79
CA LEU A 34 -7.65 6.26 4.50
C LEU A 34 -8.15 7.42 3.66
N SER A 35 -8.51 8.52 4.32
CA SER A 35 -8.87 9.72 3.57
C SER A 35 -7.65 10.30 2.89
N THR A 36 -7.83 10.77 1.67
CA THR A 36 -6.77 11.46 0.96
C THR A 36 -6.66 12.87 1.53
N ASP A 37 -5.50 13.18 2.09
CA ASP A 37 -5.25 14.48 2.68
C ASP A 37 -3.91 14.98 2.16
N ARG A 38 -3.96 16.02 1.35
CA ARG A 38 -2.77 16.52 0.67
C ARG A 38 -1.86 17.32 1.59
N LYS A 39 -2.29 17.53 2.83
CA LYS A 39 -1.50 18.28 3.80
C LYS A 39 -0.76 17.41 4.80
N LYS A 40 -1.04 16.12 4.80
CA LYS A 40 -0.37 15.24 5.75
C LYS A 40 1.09 15.05 5.39
N THR A 41 1.89 14.89 6.43
CA THR A 41 3.31 14.65 6.26
C THR A 41 3.59 13.17 6.02
N ILE A 42 4.82 12.88 5.65
CA ILE A 42 5.27 11.50 5.48
C ILE A 42 5.04 10.72 6.76
N LEU A 43 5.39 11.29 7.90
CA LEU A 43 5.24 10.59 9.18
C LEU A 43 3.77 10.31 9.48
N GLU A 44 2.89 11.26 9.20
CA GLU A 44 1.47 11.05 9.46
C GLU A 44 0.91 9.90 8.64
N TYR A 45 1.31 9.84 7.37
CA TYR A 45 0.88 8.70 6.55
C TYR A 45 1.53 7.40 6.99
N ALA A 46 2.79 7.46 7.42
CA ALA A 46 3.46 6.25 7.91
C ALA A 46 2.73 5.69 9.13
N ILE A 47 2.32 6.58 10.04
CA ILE A 47 1.59 6.15 11.23
C ILE A 47 0.26 5.52 10.84
N GLY A 48 -0.45 6.14 9.89
CA GLY A 48 -1.72 5.61 9.42
C GLY A 48 -1.56 4.21 8.81
N ILE A 49 -0.56 4.04 7.97
CA ILE A 49 -0.32 2.75 7.33
C ILE A 49 0.05 1.71 8.39
N LYS A 50 0.92 2.08 9.32
CA LYS A 50 1.32 1.17 10.37
C LYS A 50 0.13 0.74 11.21
N ASN A 51 -0.75 1.68 11.53
CA ASN A 51 -1.94 1.37 12.31
C ASN A 51 -2.85 0.39 11.58
N VAL A 52 -3.03 0.59 10.27
CA VAL A 52 -3.85 -0.33 9.49
C VAL A 52 -3.27 -1.74 9.55
N LEU A 53 -1.96 -1.86 9.35
CA LEU A 53 -1.32 -3.17 9.41
C LEU A 53 -1.52 -3.81 10.77
N GLU A 54 -1.38 -3.03 11.84
CA GLU A 54 -1.53 -3.56 13.19
C GLU A 54 -2.96 -4.01 13.46
N ILE A 55 -3.93 -3.26 12.99
CA ILE A 55 -5.33 -3.63 13.18
C ILE A 55 -5.63 -4.98 12.56
N TYR A 56 -5.02 -5.25 11.41
CA TYR A 56 -5.25 -6.51 10.70
C TYR A 56 -4.20 -7.57 11.04
N HIS A 57 -3.37 -7.31 12.06
CA HIS A 57 -2.39 -8.27 12.56
C HIS A 57 -1.37 -8.66 11.50
N ILE A 58 -1.00 -7.70 10.65
CA ILE A 58 0.03 -7.92 9.66
C ILE A 58 1.34 -7.37 10.21
N ASN A 59 2.35 -8.25 10.31
CA ASN A 59 3.68 -7.82 10.71
C ASN A 59 4.35 -7.17 9.51
N ALA A 60 4.71 -5.90 9.64
CA ALA A 60 5.33 -5.18 8.53
C ALA A 60 6.60 -5.88 8.06
N ASN A 61 7.32 -6.53 8.97
CA ASN A 61 8.54 -7.24 8.59
C ASN A 61 8.27 -8.46 7.72
N ALA A 62 7.06 -8.95 7.70
CA ALA A 62 6.70 -10.08 6.86
C ALA A 62 6.37 -9.67 5.43
N LEU A 63 6.25 -8.37 5.18
CA LEU A 63 5.96 -7.91 3.83
C LEU A 63 7.20 -8.00 2.96
N GLU A 64 7.02 -8.52 1.76
CA GLU A 64 8.15 -8.70 0.83
C GLU A 64 8.31 -7.51 -0.09
N GLY A 65 7.31 -6.64 -0.15
CA GLY A 65 7.38 -5.48 -0.99
C GLY A 65 6.07 -4.72 -0.98
N ALA A 66 6.00 -3.69 -1.80
CA ALA A 66 4.82 -2.86 -1.88
C ALA A 66 4.66 -2.32 -3.30
N ILE A 67 3.43 -2.08 -3.69
CA ILE A 67 3.10 -1.52 -5.00
C ILE A 67 2.18 -0.35 -4.78
N ILE A 68 2.46 0.76 -5.46
CA ILE A 68 1.64 1.96 -5.38
C ILE A 68 1.15 2.34 -6.76
N SER A 69 -0.15 2.59 -6.87
CA SER A 69 -0.76 3.21 -8.04
C SER A 69 -1.33 4.54 -7.58
N SER A 70 -1.20 5.59 -8.37
CA SER A 70 -1.61 6.91 -7.90
C SER A 70 -2.14 7.77 -9.04
N VAL A 71 -3.24 8.49 -8.76
CA VAL A 71 -3.70 9.56 -9.63
C VAL A 71 -3.53 10.93 -8.96
N VAL A 72 -2.75 10.97 -7.88
CA VAL A 72 -2.50 12.22 -7.14
C VAL A 72 -0.99 12.42 -7.09
N PRO A 73 -0.41 13.02 -8.11
CA PRO A 73 1.06 13.12 -8.18
C PRO A 73 1.70 13.76 -6.96
N GLN A 74 1.02 14.71 -6.33
CA GLN A 74 1.57 15.39 -5.16
C GLN A 74 1.80 14.46 -4.01
N LEU A 75 1.05 13.35 -3.93
CA LEU A 75 1.16 12.42 -2.81
C LEU A 75 1.98 11.19 -3.11
N THR A 76 2.31 10.95 -4.38
CA THR A 76 2.97 9.71 -4.74
C THR A 76 4.28 9.53 -3.98
N ASN A 77 5.14 10.54 -3.97
CA ASN A 77 6.41 10.42 -3.26
C ASN A 77 6.24 10.39 -1.76
N ILE A 78 5.29 11.17 -1.26
CA ILE A 78 5.04 11.21 0.19
C ILE A 78 4.61 9.84 0.70
N ILE A 79 3.66 9.22 0.01
CA ILE A 79 3.19 7.90 0.41
C ILE A 79 4.28 6.84 0.19
N SER A 80 5.05 6.97 -0.90
CA SER A 80 6.14 6.06 -1.15
C SER A 80 7.15 6.06 0.00
N GLU A 81 7.51 7.25 0.48
CA GLU A 81 8.45 7.34 1.59
C GLU A 81 7.83 6.86 2.88
N ALA A 82 6.54 7.09 3.06
CA ALA A 82 5.85 6.58 4.24
C ALA A 82 5.85 5.05 4.25
N VAL A 83 5.60 4.44 3.10
CA VAL A 83 5.61 2.99 2.97
C VAL A 83 7.01 2.45 3.27
N GLU A 84 8.03 3.13 2.76
CA GLU A 84 9.38 2.67 3.00
C GLU A 84 9.74 2.74 4.48
N LYS A 85 9.27 3.77 5.18
CA LYS A 85 9.51 3.86 6.62
C LYS A 85 8.89 2.69 7.36
N VAL A 86 7.72 2.25 6.93
CA VAL A 86 6.98 1.21 7.64
C VAL A 86 7.46 -0.18 7.26
N THR A 87 7.68 -0.41 5.98
CA THR A 87 7.96 -1.76 5.48
C THR A 87 9.43 -2.02 5.26
N LYS A 88 10.25 -0.98 5.22
CA LYS A 88 11.68 -1.06 4.87
C LYS A 88 11.90 -1.49 3.43
N HIS A 89 10.87 -1.45 2.61
CA HIS A 89 10.97 -1.76 1.19
C HIS A 89 10.60 -0.54 0.38
N HIS A 90 11.36 -0.30 -0.67
CA HIS A 90 11.04 0.77 -1.61
C HIS A 90 9.93 0.27 -2.53
N PRO A 91 8.78 0.94 -2.55
CA PRO A 91 7.65 0.40 -3.33
C PRO A 91 7.86 0.56 -4.82
N LEU A 92 7.25 -0.34 -5.57
CA LEU A 92 7.16 -0.22 -7.00
C LEU A 92 6.00 0.72 -7.32
N ILE A 93 6.27 1.75 -8.10
CA ILE A 93 5.22 2.70 -8.45
C ILE A 93 4.79 2.42 -9.88
N VAL A 94 3.49 2.22 -10.07
CA VAL A 94 2.94 1.98 -11.39
C VAL A 94 2.05 3.16 -11.77
N GLY A 95 1.99 3.46 -13.05
CA GLY A 95 1.22 4.59 -13.51
C GLY A 95 -0.28 4.30 -13.49
N PRO A 96 -1.08 5.35 -13.51
CA PRO A 96 -2.52 5.16 -13.57
C PRO A 96 -2.88 4.42 -14.84
N GLY A 97 -3.82 3.50 -14.71
CA GLY A 97 -4.29 2.77 -15.86
C GLY A 97 -3.41 1.65 -16.35
N VAL A 98 -2.25 1.46 -15.73
CA VAL A 98 -1.40 0.34 -16.08
C VAL A 98 -2.02 -0.92 -15.51
N LYS A 99 -2.33 -1.85 -16.39
CA LYS A 99 -2.98 -3.08 -15.94
C LYS A 99 -2.17 -4.31 -16.27
N ASN A 100 -0.92 -4.12 -16.57
CA ASN A 100 -0.09 -5.16 -17.13
C ASN A 100 0.20 -6.24 -16.13
N GLY A 101 -0.63 -7.24 -16.08
CA GLY A 101 -0.36 -8.35 -15.22
C GLY A 101 -0.59 -8.10 -13.76
N LEU A 102 -0.77 -6.86 -13.36
CA LEU A 102 -1.08 -6.58 -11.98
C LEU A 102 -2.59 -6.51 -11.85
N LYS A 103 -3.18 -7.63 -11.67
CA LYS A 103 -4.62 -7.69 -11.56
C LYS A 103 -5.04 -7.50 -10.14
N ILE A 104 -4.70 -6.36 -9.61
CA ILE A 104 -5.07 -6.05 -8.25
C ILE A 104 -6.45 -5.47 -8.28
N LYS A 105 -7.38 -6.23 -7.80
CA LYS A 105 -8.75 -5.78 -7.76
C LYS A 105 -9.08 -5.29 -6.39
N MET A 106 -8.78 -4.07 -6.16
CA MET A 106 -9.02 -3.44 -4.88
C MET A 106 -10.16 -2.47 -5.03
N ASP A 107 -11.25 -2.96 -5.49
CA ASP A 107 -12.42 -2.10 -5.71
C ASP A 107 -13.17 -1.83 -4.45
#